data_4bfca49e89b20a48a400a2fa634e69da
#
_entry.id   4bfca49e89b20a48a400a2fa634e69da
#
_cell.length_a   1.000
_cell.length_b   1.000
_cell.length_c   1.000
_cell.angle_alpha   90.00
_cell.angle_beta   90.00
_cell.angle_gamma   90.00
#
_symmetry.space_group_name_H-M   'P 1'
#
loop_
_entity.id
_entity.type
_entity.pdbx_description
1 polymer ?
#
loop_
_entity_poly.entity_id
_entity_poly.type
_entity_poly.pdbx_seq_one_letter_code
_entity_poly.pdbx_strand_id
1 'polypeptide(L)'
;LLQAVPYVANITGVYSAYLKFWDARSYHIMELKKPEIISNGKKNQCLNEDYVQVLDKRCDLLYADPPYNSREYLPNYHILETIARYDYPQLSGVTGMRNYQGQKSAFCRKSTVYDAFEPLLRDCRCRYILISYNNEGLISTDQLSRLCEKYACEHTFCLFEYDYRRYKNKIPNSKEGLKEQLYFLKRR
;
A
#
# COMPACT_ATOMS: atom_id res chain seq x y z
N LEU A 1 16.71 -9.14 -7.21
CA LEU A 1 17.17 -7.82 -7.67
C LEU A 1 16.37 -6.70 -6.98
N LEU A 2 15.04 -6.66 -7.09
CA LEU A 2 14.22 -5.58 -6.49
C LEU A 2 14.47 -5.39 -4.99
N GLN A 3 14.71 -6.46 -4.24
CA GLN A 3 15.05 -6.40 -2.81
C GLN A 3 16.48 -5.84 -2.55
N ALA A 4 17.40 -6.00 -3.49
CA ALA A 4 18.80 -5.55 -3.33
C ALA A 4 18.97 -4.07 -3.67
N VAL A 5 18.22 -3.55 -4.64
CA VAL A 5 18.35 -2.17 -5.11
C VAL A 5 18.24 -1.11 -4.00
N PRO A 6 17.28 -1.18 -3.04
CA PRO A 6 17.17 -0.17 -1.97
C PRO A 6 18.39 -0.06 -1.06
N TYR A 7 19.21 -1.12 -0.95
CA TYR A 7 20.42 -1.12 -0.10
C TYR A 7 21.60 -0.41 -0.72
N VAL A 8 21.57 -0.15 -2.04
CA VAL A 8 22.65 0.54 -2.78
C VAL A 8 22.15 1.77 -3.53
N ALA A 9 20.85 2.04 -3.53
CA ALA A 9 20.29 3.18 -4.23
C ALA A 9 20.57 4.51 -3.52
N ASN A 10 20.87 5.55 -4.29
CA ASN A 10 21.06 6.91 -3.79
C ASN A 10 19.72 7.61 -3.55
N ILE A 11 18.99 7.21 -2.51
CA ILE A 11 17.64 7.65 -2.19
C ILE A 11 17.45 8.00 -0.72
N THR A 12 16.44 8.81 -0.41
CA THR A 12 16.01 9.11 0.96
C THR A 12 14.90 8.19 1.49
N GLY A 13 14.61 7.08 0.80
CA GLY A 13 13.53 6.16 1.11
C GLY A 13 12.51 6.03 -0.03
N VAL A 14 12.43 7.03 -0.93
CA VAL A 14 11.61 6.98 -2.15
C VAL A 14 12.43 7.44 -3.36
N TYR A 15 12.16 6.86 -4.52
CA TYR A 15 12.91 7.15 -5.75
C TYR A 15 12.48 8.47 -6.43
N SER A 16 11.35 9.03 -6.06
CA SER A 16 10.89 10.35 -6.55
C SER A 16 11.65 11.54 -5.95
N ALA A 17 12.44 11.32 -4.88
CA ALA A 17 13.21 12.36 -4.21
C ALA A 17 14.66 12.37 -4.70
N TYR A 18 15.09 13.52 -5.27
CA TYR A 18 16.47 13.70 -5.71
C TYR A 18 17.39 14.07 -4.54
N LEU A 19 18.50 13.33 -4.39
CA LEU A 19 19.58 13.66 -3.47
C LEU A 19 20.66 14.47 -4.19
N LYS A 20 21.07 15.61 -3.60
CA LYS A 20 22.14 16.47 -4.11
C LYS A 20 23.56 15.96 -3.82
N PHE A 21 23.66 14.89 -3.02
CA PHE A 21 24.91 14.25 -2.63
C PHE A 21 24.76 12.74 -2.67
N TRP A 22 25.87 12.03 -2.72
CA TRP A 22 25.85 10.58 -2.67
C TRP A 22 25.74 10.08 -1.22
N ASP A 23 24.70 9.31 -0.93
CA ASP A 23 24.53 8.63 0.35
C ASP A 23 25.57 7.50 0.48
N ALA A 24 26.05 7.23 1.69
CA ALA A 24 27.08 6.22 1.94
C ALA A 24 26.69 4.83 1.42
N ARG A 25 25.38 4.48 1.43
CA ARG A 25 24.89 3.19 0.90
C ARG A 25 25.16 3.00 -0.58
N SER A 26 25.25 4.09 -1.38
CA SER A 26 25.48 4.00 -2.82
C SER A 26 26.87 3.52 -3.19
N TYR A 27 27.80 3.46 -2.22
CA TYR A 27 29.13 2.88 -2.37
C TYR A 27 29.21 1.41 -1.93
N HIS A 28 28.11 0.84 -1.41
CA HIS A 28 28.08 -0.56 -1.04
C HIS A 28 28.02 -1.47 -2.29
N ILE A 29 28.57 -2.65 -2.15
CA ILE A 29 28.41 -3.70 -3.18
C ILE A 29 26.98 -4.23 -3.12
N MET A 30 26.34 -4.33 -4.27
CA MET A 30 24.99 -4.92 -4.37
C MET A 30 25.08 -6.45 -4.25
N GLU A 31 24.47 -6.98 -3.20
CA GLU A 31 24.39 -8.43 -2.98
C GLU A 31 22.99 -8.95 -3.37
N LEU A 32 22.98 -9.96 -4.24
CA LEU A 32 21.75 -10.67 -4.59
C LEU A 32 21.55 -11.86 -3.65
N LYS A 33 20.50 -11.80 -2.85
CA LYS A 33 20.10 -12.93 -2.00
C LYS A 33 19.02 -13.76 -2.70
N LYS A 34 19.16 -15.08 -2.61
CA LYS A 34 18.11 -16.01 -3.07
C LYS A 34 16.88 -15.78 -2.19
N PRO A 35 15.70 -15.51 -2.78
CA PRO A 35 14.49 -15.38 -1.98
C PRO A 35 14.15 -16.71 -1.31
N GLU A 36 13.71 -16.64 -0.06
CA GLU A 36 13.13 -17.78 0.63
C GLU A 36 11.72 -18.01 0.10
N ILE A 37 11.49 -19.20 -0.45
CA ILE A 37 10.19 -19.60 -0.97
C ILE A 37 9.48 -20.44 0.08
N ILE A 38 8.42 -19.87 0.66
CA ILE A 38 7.58 -20.56 1.64
C ILE A 38 6.54 -21.37 0.88
N SER A 39 6.63 -22.70 1.02
CA SER A 39 5.61 -23.60 0.49
C SER A 39 4.58 -23.90 1.57
N ASN A 40 3.31 -23.57 1.29
CA ASN A 40 2.18 -23.88 2.17
C ASN A 40 1.33 -25.06 1.66
N GLY A 41 1.81 -25.78 0.64
CA GLY A 41 1.09 -26.90 0.00
C GLY A 41 -0.16 -26.49 -0.78
N LYS A 42 -0.43 -25.19 -0.95
CA LYS A 42 -1.61 -24.66 -1.65
C LYS A 42 -1.25 -24.09 -3.02
N LYS A 43 -2.23 -24.04 -3.90
CA LYS A 43 -2.12 -23.36 -5.19
C LYS A 43 -2.26 -21.85 -4.99
N ASN A 44 -1.14 -21.15 -4.96
CA ASN A 44 -1.12 -19.69 -4.82
C ASN A 44 -1.23 -19.02 -6.20
N GLN A 45 -1.89 -17.86 -6.26
CA GLN A 45 -1.99 -17.01 -7.45
C GLN A 45 -1.48 -15.61 -7.14
N CYS A 46 -0.76 -15.02 -8.08
CA CYS A 46 -0.38 -13.62 -8.07
C CYS A 46 -1.02 -12.94 -9.28
N LEU A 47 -1.77 -11.85 -9.04
CA LEU A 47 -2.47 -11.10 -10.06
C LEU A 47 -1.94 -9.66 -10.05
N ASN A 48 -1.79 -9.07 -11.23
CA ASN A 48 -1.44 -7.65 -11.41
C ASN A 48 -2.59 -6.96 -12.13
N GLU A 49 -3.68 -6.74 -11.39
CA GLU A 49 -4.95 -6.21 -11.89
C GLU A 49 -5.48 -5.12 -10.95
N ASP A 50 -6.42 -4.33 -11.43
CA ASP A 50 -7.18 -3.43 -10.57
C ASP A 50 -7.99 -4.25 -9.55
N TYR A 51 -8.07 -3.78 -8.30
CA TYR A 51 -8.76 -4.49 -7.22
C TYR A 51 -10.22 -4.82 -7.56
N VAL A 52 -10.91 -3.96 -8.31
CA VAL A 52 -12.31 -4.19 -8.70
C VAL A 52 -12.46 -5.47 -9.54
N GLN A 53 -11.47 -5.80 -10.36
CA GLN A 53 -11.50 -6.99 -11.23
C GLN A 53 -11.34 -8.31 -10.47
N VAL A 54 -10.89 -8.26 -9.22
CA VAL A 54 -10.70 -9.45 -8.38
C VAL A 54 -11.77 -9.63 -7.30
N LEU A 55 -12.70 -8.68 -7.13
CA LEU A 55 -13.72 -8.72 -6.08
C LEU A 55 -14.74 -9.86 -6.26
N ASP A 56 -14.92 -10.36 -7.48
CA ASP A 56 -15.81 -11.48 -7.78
C ASP A 56 -15.21 -12.86 -7.40
N LYS A 57 -13.92 -12.92 -7.09
CA LYS A 57 -13.26 -14.17 -6.67
C LYS A 57 -13.72 -14.57 -5.26
N ARG A 58 -14.18 -15.81 -5.13
CA ARG A 58 -14.57 -16.35 -3.82
C ARG A 58 -13.35 -16.62 -2.96
N CYS A 59 -13.38 -16.14 -1.75
CA CYS A 59 -12.36 -16.41 -0.73
C CYS A 59 -12.99 -16.39 0.67
N ASP A 60 -12.29 -16.93 1.66
CA ASP A 60 -12.74 -16.87 3.04
C ASP A 60 -12.53 -15.48 3.63
N LEU A 61 -11.36 -14.89 3.37
CA LEU A 61 -10.96 -13.59 3.90
C LEU A 61 -10.34 -12.73 2.80
N LEU A 62 -10.85 -11.51 2.63
CA LEU A 62 -10.18 -10.43 1.92
C LEU A 62 -9.36 -9.62 2.92
N TYR A 63 -8.03 -9.54 2.72
CA TYR A 63 -7.19 -8.54 3.37
C TYR A 63 -6.92 -7.41 2.38
N ALA A 64 -7.30 -6.19 2.75
CA ALA A 64 -7.10 -4.99 1.96
C ALA A 64 -6.16 -4.01 2.69
N ASP A 65 -5.10 -3.58 2.00
CA ASP A 65 -4.12 -2.62 2.48
C ASP A 65 -3.94 -1.50 1.43
N PRO A 66 -4.98 -0.66 1.23
CA PRO A 66 -4.94 0.40 0.24
C PRO A 66 -4.06 1.57 0.69
N PRO A 67 -3.60 2.43 -0.23
CA PRO A 67 -2.93 3.67 0.13
C PRO A 67 -3.80 4.52 1.05
N TYR A 68 -3.23 5.04 2.14
CA TYR A 68 -3.94 5.87 3.13
C TYR A 68 -3.69 7.37 2.97
N ASN A 69 -2.78 7.78 2.07
CA ASN A 69 -2.43 9.18 1.84
C ASN A 69 -2.38 9.52 0.34
N SER A 70 -2.19 10.80 0.02
CA SER A 70 -2.14 11.29 -1.37
C SER A 70 -0.89 10.89 -2.16
N ARG A 71 0.03 10.13 -1.57
CA ARG A 71 1.27 9.71 -2.23
C ARG A 71 1.02 8.46 -3.05
N GLU A 72 1.10 8.60 -4.36
CA GLU A 72 1.00 7.48 -5.29
C GLU A 72 2.23 6.57 -5.14
N TYR A 73 2.01 5.25 -5.19
CA TYR A 73 3.11 4.29 -5.09
C TYR A 73 4.06 4.35 -6.28
N LEU A 74 3.51 4.52 -7.49
CA LEU A 74 4.32 4.45 -8.70
C LEU A 74 5.43 5.50 -8.75
N PRO A 75 5.18 6.82 -8.54
CA PRO A 75 6.27 7.79 -8.48
C PRO A 75 7.28 7.51 -7.36
N ASN A 76 6.83 6.98 -6.23
CA ASN A 76 7.74 6.68 -5.11
C ASN A 76 8.65 5.48 -5.40
N TYR A 77 8.22 4.54 -6.23
CA TYR A 77 8.93 3.28 -6.53
C TYR A 77 9.18 3.07 -8.03
N HIS A 78 9.15 4.13 -8.84
CA HIS A 78 9.22 4.07 -10.31
C HIS A 78 10.44 3.33 -10.85
N ILE A 79 11.58 3.39 -10.16
CA ILE A 79 12.79 2.65 -10.56
C ILE A 79 12.56 1.15 -10.41
N LEU A 80 11.98 0.70 -9.29
CA LEU A 80 11.67 -0.72 -9.09
C LEU A 80 10.66 -1.23 -10.11
N GLU A 81 9.66 -0.41 -10.44
CA GLU A 81 8.68 -0.71 -11.48
C GLU A 81 9.35 -0.84 -12.86
N THR A 82 10.26 0.08 -13.19
CA THR A 82 11.00 0.05 -14.46
C THR A 82 11.88 -1.20 -14.57
N ILE A 83 12.54 -1.58 -13.47
CA ILE A 83 13.33 -2.82 -13.41
C ILE A 83 12.44 -4.06 -13.56
N ALA A 84 11.27 -4.08 -12.90
CA ALA A 84 10.35 -5.21 -12.96
C ALA A 84 9.74 -5.40 -14.35
N ARG A 85 9.36 -4.31 -15.02
CA ARG A 85 8.78 -4.35 -16.37
C ARG A 85 9.80 -4.58 -17.47
N TYR A 86 11.03 -4.09 -17.26
CA TYR A 86 12.11 -4.15 -18.24
C TYR A 86 11.68 -3.58 -19.62
N ASP A 87 10.89 -2.48 -19.59
CA ASP A 87 10.15 -1.93 -20.74
C ASP A 87 10.79 -0.67 -21.34
N TYR A 88 11.95 -0.23 -20.83
CA TYR A 88 12.71 0.94 -21.30
C TYR A 88 11.84 2.18 -21.56
N PRO A 89 11.07 2.67 -20.56
CA PRO A 89 10.12 3.76 -20.78
C PRO A 89 10.83 5.07 -21.08
N GLN A 90 10.12 5.99 -21.73
CA GLN A 90 10.58 7.37 -21.82
C GLN A 90 10.59 7.98 -20.42
N LEU A 91 11.76 8.52 -20.02
CA LEU A 91 11.99 9.11 -18.71
C LEU A 91 11.92 10.63 -18.76
N SER A 92 11.48 11.25 -17.65
CA SER A 92 11.40 12.69 -17.50
C SER A 92 11.87 13.15 -16.11
N GLY A 93 12.26 14.40 -16.01
CA GLY A 93 12.72 15.03 -14.76
C GLY A 93 14.06 14.51 -14.25
N VAL A 94 14.55 15.11 -13.16
CA VAL A 94 15.87 14.84 -12.57
C VAL A 94 15.98 13.43 -11.97
N THR A 95 14.83 12.86 -11.54
CA THR A 95 14.77 11.52 -10.94
C THR A 95 14.52 10.41 -11.96
N GLY A 96 14.44 10.73 -13.26
CA GLY A 96 14.17 9.75 -14.29
C GLY A 96 12.79 9.10 -14.14
N MET A 97 11.76 9.92 -13.93
CA MET A 97 10.39 9.45 -13.73
C MET A 97 9.79 8.89 -15.03
N ARG A 98 9.20 7.70 -14.94
CA ARG A 98 8.36 7.15 -16.00
C ARG A 98 6.96 7.79 -16.00
N ASN A 99 6.25 7.78 -17.13
CA ASN A 99 4.87 8.24 -17.16
C ASN A 99 3.96 7.32 -16.34
N TYR A 100 3.14 7.91 -15.46
CA TYR A 100 2.18 7.20 -14.59
C TYR A 100 0.78 7.83 -14.58
N GLN A 101 0.53 8.76 -15.49
CA GLN A 101 -0.73 9.56 -15.50
C GLN A 101 -2.00 8.69 -15.53
N GLY A 102 -1.97 7.56 -16.24
CA GLY A 102 -3.10 6.62 -16.31
C GLY A 102 -3.22 5.65 -15.13
N GLN A 103 -2.34 5.73 -14.11
CA GLN A 103 -2.25 4.75 -13.02
C GLN A 103 -2.45 5.38 -11.63
N LYS A 104 -3.22 6.47 -11.59
CA LYS A 104 -3.51 7.16 -10.32
C LYS A 104 -4.58 6.42 -9.54
N SER A 105 -4.29 6.08 -8.28
CA SER A 105 -5.22 5.38 -7.41
C SER A 105 -6.36 6.27 -6.92
N ALA A 106 -7.58 5.75 -6.94
CA ALA A 106 -8.74 6.40 -6.33
C ALA A 106 -8.59 6.53 -4.80
N PHE A 107 -7.83 5.62 -4.16
CA PHE A 107 -7.52 5.69 -2.73
C PHE A 107 -6.56 6.83 -2.36
N CYS A 108 -5.79 7.39 -3.30
CA CYS A 108 -4.86 8.49 -3.06
C CYS A 108 -5.51 9.89 -3.13
N ARG A 109 -6.84 10.01 -3.24
CA ARG A 109 -7.54 11.28 -3.35
C ARG A 109 -8.70 11.37 -2.37
N LYS A 110 -8.76 12.48 -1.63
CA LYS A 110 -9.81 12.75 -0.65
C LYS A 110 -11.23 12.74 -1.25
N SER A 111 -11.36 13.16 -2.52
CA SER A 111 -12.65 13.21 -3.22
C SER A 111 -13.16 11.86 -3.69
N THR A 112 -12.32 10.83 -3.80
CA THR A 112 -12.68 9.54 -4.37
C THR A 112 -12.45 8.36 -3.43
N VAL A 113 -11.74 8.55 -2.31
CA VAL A 113 -11.37 7.46 -1.41
C VAL A 113 -12.59 6.75 -0.81
N TYR A 114 -13.65 7.50 -0.47
CA TYR A 114 -14.89 6.92 0.04
C TYR A 114 -15.53 5.98 -0.99
N ASP A 115 -15.68 6.46 -2.23
CA ASP A 115 -16.26 5.71 -3.33
C ASP A 115 -15.38 4.51 -3.75
N ALA A 116 -14.07 4.58 -3.48
CA ALA A 116 -13.16 3.45 -3.72
C ALA A 116 -13.34 2.33 -2.68
N PHE A 117 -13.66 2.64 -1.41
CA PHE A 117 -13.94 1.61 -0.41
C PHE A 117 -15.29 0.92 -0.60
N GLU A 118 -16.29 1.62 -1.12
CA GLU A 118 -17.64 1.08 -1.20
C GLU A 118 -17.76 -0.20 -2.07
N PRO A 119 -17.21 -0.26 -3.31
CA PRO A 119 -17.20 -1.50 -4.10
C PRO A 119 -16.48 -2.65 -3.40
N LEU A 120 -15.35 -2.36 -2.71
CA LEU A 120 -14.60 -3.36 -1.97
C LEU A 120 -15.46 -4.06 -0.91
N LEU A 121 -16.32 -3.32 -0.23
CA LEU A 121 -17.22 -3.85 0.80
C LEU A 121 -18.48 -4.47 0.22
N ARG A 122 -19.06 -3.85 -0.83
CA ARG A 122 -20.32 -4.26 -1.45
C ARG A 122 -20.18 -5.49 -2.35
N ASP A 123 -19.15 -5.49 -3.22
CA ASP A 123 -19.07 -6.44 -4.34
C ASP A 123 -18.14 -7.62 -4.06
N CYS A 124 -17.30 -7.54 -3.01
CA CYS A 124 -16.42 -8.61 -2.59
C CYS A 124 -17.22 -9.90 -2.28
N ARG A 125 -16.76 -11.05 -2.82
CA ARG A 125 -17.38 -12.36 -2.57
C ARG A 125 -16.71 -13.16 -1.45
N CYS A 126 -15.94 -12.51 -0.59
CA CYS A 126 -15.32 -13.14 0.57
C CYS A 126 -16.25 -13.09 1.78
N ARG A 127 -16.15 -14.09 2.65
CA ARG A 127 -16.95 -14.19 3.88
C ARG A 127 -16.55 -13.14 4.91
N TYR A 128 -15.25 -12.87 5.02
CA TYR A 128 -14.69 -11.91 5.97
C TYR A 128 -13.89 -10.86 5.22
N ILE A 129 -13.89 -9.66 5.76
CA ILE A 129 -13.07 -8.55 5.25
C ILE A 129 -12.24 -8.01 6.41
N LEU A 130 -10.96 -7.79 6.16
CA LEU A 130 -10.01 -7.12 7.05
C LEU A 130 -9.33 -6.00 6.28
N ILE A 131 -9.52 -4.76 6.72
CA ILE A 131 -8.90 -3.58 6.10
C ILE A 131 -7.84 -3.04 7.06
N SER A 132 -6.61 -2.87 6.56
CA SER A 132 -5.55 -2.13 7.23
C SER A 132 -5.59 -0.68 6.78
N TYR A 133 -5.61 0.24 7.75
CA TYR A 133 -5.61 1.68 7.49
C TYR A 133 -4.98 2.42 8.66
N ASN A 134 -5.01 3.76 8.67
CA ASN A 134 -4.57 4.53 9.83
C ASN A 134 -5.47 5.74 10.09
N ASN A 135 -5.36 6.31 11.28
CA ASN A 135 -6.20 7.43 11.72
C ASN A 135 -5.84 8.78 11.08
N GLU A 136 -4.71 8.90 10.36
CA GLU A 136 -4.35 10.09 9.56
C GLU A 136 -4.72 9.92 8.08
N GLY A 137 -5.47 8.88 7.72
CA GLY A 137 -5.86 8.56 6.36
C GLY A 137 -6.78 9.59 5.71
N LEU A 138 -6.93 9.50 4.38
CA LEU A 138 -7.75 10.43 3.59
C LEU A 138 -9.25 10.31 3.89
N ILE A 139 -9.71 9.13 4.32
CA ILE A 139 -11.04 8.90 4.89
C ILE A 139 -10.92 8.85 6.41
N SER A 140 -11.85 9.47 7.13
CA SER A 140 -11.81 9.45 8.59
C SER A 140 -12.20 8.09 9.16
N THR A 141 -11.74 7.80 10.38
CA THR A 141 -12.10 6.58 11.12
C THR A 141 -13.61 6.40 11.19
N ASP A 142 -14.35 7.46 11.51
CA ASP A 142 -15.82 7.42 11.61
C ASP A 142 -16.50 7.10 10.26
N GLN A 143 -16.01 7.70 9.17
CA GLN A 143 -16.57 7.46 7.84
C GLN A 143 -16.33 6.00 7.40
N LEU A 144 -15.11 5.49 7.57
CA LEU A 144 -14.79 4.11 7.20
C LEU A 144 -15.50 3.10 8.11
N SER A 145 -15.62 3.37 9.42
CA SER A 145 -16.38 2.53 10.35
C SER A 145 -17.84 2.41 9.93
N ARG A 146 -18.52 3.54 9.68
CA ARG A 146 -19.93 3.53 9.22
C ARG A 146 -20.10 2.78 7.90
N LEU A 147 -19.13 2.91 6.99
CA LEU A 147 -19.16 2.18 5.74
C LEU A 147 -19.00 0.67 5.96
N CYS A 148 -18.09 0.26 6.85
CA CYS A 148 -17.93 -1.14 7.23
C CYS A 148 -19.19 -1.71 7.91
N GLU A 149 -19.81 -0.98 8.84
CA GLU A 149 -21.04 -1.36 9.52
C GLU A 149 -22.20 -1.56 8.55
N LYS A 150 -22.33 -0.70 7.53
CA LYS A 150 -23.36 -0.80 6.48
C LYS A 150 -23.35 -2.16 5.78
N TYR A 151 -22.17 -2.75 5.58
CA TYR A 151 -21.98 -4.01 4.86
C TYR A 151 -21.70 -5.22 5.77
N ALA A 152 -21.59 -5.02 7.06
CA ALA A 152 -21.37 -6.08 8.05
C ALA A 152 -22.65 -6.83 8.40
N CYS A 153 -22.54 -8.13 8.70
CA CYS A 153 -23.56 -8.82 9.48
C CYS A 153 -23.70 -8.15 10.85
N GLU A 154 -24.90 -8.18 11.43
CA GLU A 154 -25.16 -7.58 12.75
C GLU A 154 -24.12 -8.05 13.81
N HIS A 155 -23.61 -7.09 14.57
CA HIS A 155 -22.67 -7.30 15.68
C HIS A 155 -21.32 -7.96 15.29
N THR A 156 -20.94 -7.92 14.00
CA THR A 156 -19.66 -8.53 13.57
C THR A 156 -18.57 -7.54 13.21
N PHE A 157 -18.88 -6.24 13.14
CA PHE A 157 -17.88 -5.22 12.91
C PHE A 157 -17.03 -4.99 14.16
N CYS A 158 -15.71 -4.96 13.99
CA CYS A 158 -14.73 -4.65 15.03
C CYS A 158 -13.65 -3.72 14.48
N LEU A 159 -13.34 -2.67 15.22
CA LEU A 159 -12.19 -1.81 14.97
C LEU A 159 -11.11 -2.08 16.02
N PHE A 160 -9.92 -2.43 15.58
CA PHE A 160 -8.73 -2.58 16.44
C PHE A 160 -7.78 -1.43 16.17
N GLU A 161 -7.25 -0.81 17.20
CA GLU A 161 -6.31 0.29 17.10
C GLU A 161 -5.01 -0.05 17.84
N TYR A 162 -3.88 0.27 17.19
CA TYR A 162 -2.55 0.05 17.72
C TYR A 162 -1.73 1.34 17.60
N ASP A 163 -1.07 1.74 18.67
CA ASP A 163 -0.16 2.87 18.62
C ASP A 163 1.01 2.58 17.68
N TYR A 164 1.23 3.46 16.70
CA TYR A 164 2.26 3.30 15.70
C TYR A 164 3.26 4.45 15.72
N ARG A 165 4.55 4.11 15.77
CA ARG A 165 5.63 5.07 15.70
C ARG A 165 6.25 5.09 14.30
N ARG A 166 5.94 6.12 13.50
CA ARG A 166 6.36 6.23 12.08
C ARG A 166 7.88 6.27 11.89
N TYR A 167 8.62 6.94 12.78
CA TYR A 167 10.07 7.11 12.71
C TYR A 167 10.74 6.91 14.07
N LYS A 168 11.87 6.18 14.09
CA LYS A 168 12.79 6.15 15.24
C LYS A 168 13.72 7.38 15.18
N ASN A 169 13.18 8.59 15.26
CA ASN A 169 14.00 9.78 15.36
C ASN A 169 14.59 9.90 16.76
N LYS A 170 15.84 10.38 16.85
CA LYS A 170 16.54 10.66 18.13
C LYS A 170 15.83 11.76 18.92
N ILE A 171 15.02 12.60 18.30
CA ILE A 171 14.20 13.63 18.93
C ILE A 171 12.76 13.13 18.88
N PRO A 172 12.06 13.00 20.02
CA PRO A 172 10.63 12.71 20.04
C PRO A 172 9.86 13.90 19.47
N ASN A 173 9.75 14.02 18.16
CA ASN A 173 8.69 14.83 17.58
C ASN A 173 7.40 14.03 17.76
N SER A 174 6.77 14.27 18.89
CA SER A 174 5.50 13.74 19.28
C SER A 174 4.40 14.31 18.38
N LYS A 175 4.10 13.68 17.26
CA LYS A 175 2.68 13.53 16.93
C LYS A 175 2.21 12.32 17.74
N GLU A 176 1.92 12.58 19.01
CA GLU A 176 1.14 11.69 19.84
C GLU A 176 -0.16 11.42 19.13
N GLY A 177 -0.51 10.13 18.95
CA GLY A 177 -1.80 9.72 18.45
C GLY A 177 -1.83 9.12 17.05
N LEU A 178 -0.69 8.83 16.39
CA LEU A 178 -0.73 8.01 15.18
C LEU A 178 -1.07 6.56 15.54
N LYS A 179 -2.17 6.06 14.97
CA LYS A 179 -2.65 4.70 15.18
C LYS A 179 -2.78 3.97 13.87
N GLU A 180 -2.27 2.75 13.84
CA GLU A 180 -2.67 1.77 12.83
C GLU A 180 -4.01 1.16 13.23
N GLN A 181 -4.88 0.97 12.26
CA GLN A 181 -6.25 0.55 12.45
C GLN A 181 -6.55 -0.67 11.60
N LEU A 182 -7.17 -1.69 12.21
CA LEU A 182 -7.68 -2.87 11.52
C LEU A 182 -9.21 -2.90 11.65
N TYR A 183 -9.88 -2.82 10.51
CA TYR A 183 -11.34 -2.90 10.40
C TYR A 183 -11.71 -4.31 9.98
N PHE A 184 -12.32 -5.06 10.88
CA PHE A 184 -12.73 -6.43 10.62
C PHE A 184 -14.25 -6.54 10.59
N LEU A 185 -14.78 -7.27 9.61
CA LEU A 185 -16.20 -7.59 9.54
C LEU A 185 -16.47 -8.94 8.88
N LYS A 186 -17.56 -9.56 9.27
CA LYS A 186 -18.21 -10.62 8.50
C LYS A 186 -19.20 -9.95 7.55
N ARG A 187 -19.03 -10.17 6.26
CA ARG A 187 -19.87 -9.56 5.23
C ARG A 187 -21.28 -10.14 5.23
N ARG A 188 -22.29 -9.32 4.99
CA ARG A 188 -23.70 -9.73 4.76
C ARG A 188 -23.85 -10.62 3.54
#